data_ba600b749c67ab6f9b88a957535efcce
#
_entry.id   ba600b749c67ab6f9b88a957535efcce
#
_cell.length_a   1.000
_cell.length_b   1.000
_cell.length_c   1.000
_cell.angle_alpha   90.00
_cell.angle_beta   90.00
_cell.angle_gamma   90.00
#
_symmetry.space_group_name_H-M   'P 1'
#
loop_
_entity.id
_entity.type
_entity.pdbx_description
1 polymer ?
#
loop_
_entity_poly.entity_id
_entity_poly.type
_entity_poly.pdbx_seq_one_letter_code
_entity_poly.pdbx_strand_id
1 'polypeptide(L)'
;CSIDKSGFDITKLSDYVQTHSQYSYFKVSEAWAILSDIEQSIKQKVEIVGTPLKDWDVEIYRGVLTGYNDAFIISSETRKEILDNCKSLDERQRTEEIIRPILRGRDIRRYSYQWSNLWIINTHNGIKGELERVHIEDYPAIKQHIDRHWDKVVKRADQGDTPYNLRNCAYLDEFSKPKIVWIELS
;
A
#
# COMPACT_ATOMS: atom_id res chain seq x y z
N CYS A 1 -25.99 -12.41 3.00
CA CYS A 1 -27.07 -12.84 2.09
C CYS A 1 -27.61 -11.64 1.34
N SER A 2 -27.49 -11.60 0.03
CA SER A 2 -28.24 -10.66 -0.81
C SER A 2 -29.49 -11.37 -1.30
N ILE A 3 -30.66 -10.87 -0.93
CA ILE A 3 -31.93 -11.33 -1.45
C ILE A 3 -32.24 -10.46 -2.67
N ASP A 4 -32.38 -11.07 -3.86
CA ASP A 4 -32.91 -10.37 -5.02
C ASP A 4 -34.34 -9.92 -4.73
N LYS A 5 -34.57 -8.60 -4.67
CA LYS A 5 -35.87 -8.01 -4.33
C LYS A 5 -36.87 -8.02 -5.49
N SER A 6 -36.44 -8.38 -6.68
CA SER A 6 -37.32 -8.47 -7.84
C SER A 6 -38.12 -9.78 -7.80
N GLY A 7 -39.36 -9.70 -7.32
CA GLY A 7 -40.29 -10.85 -7.25
C GLY A 7 -40.35 -11.60 -5.92
N PHE A 8 -39.73 -11.05 -4.85
CA PHE A 8 -39.82 -11.64 -3.51
C PHE A 8 -41.18 -11.38 -2.87
N ASP A 9 -41.93 -12.47 -2.64
CA ASP A 9 -43.18 -12.45 -1.90
C ASP A 9 -42.93 -12.95 -0.46
N ILE A 10 -43.08 -12.06 0.52
CA ILE A 10 -42.84 -12.36 1.94
C ILE A 10 -43.74 -13.49 2.47
N THR A 11 -44.89 -13.73 1.86
CA THR A 11 -45.81 -14.81 2.25
C THR A 11 -45.29 -16.20 1.89
N LYS A 12 -44.30 -16.27 0.98
CA LYS A 12 -43.61 -17.48 0.50
C LYS A 12 -42.18 -17.60 1.00
N LEU A 13 -41.85 -16.92 2.09
CA LEU A 13 -40.51 -16.93 2.67
C LEU A 13 -40.00 -18.34 2.97
N SER A 14 -40.84 -19.20 3.49
CA SER A 14 -40.49 -20.58 3.83
C SER A 14 -40.08 -21.39 2.59
N ASP A 15 -40.85 -21.28 1.51
CA ASP A 15 -40.59 -21.96 0.26
C ASP A 15 -39.32 -21.39 -0.43
N TYR A 16 -39.14 -20.06 -0.34
CA TYR A 16 -37.94 -19.40 -0.83
C TYR A 16 -36.68 -19.88 -0.10
N VAL A 17 -36.72 -19.93 1.23
CA VAL A 17 -35.59 -20.43 2.04
C VAL A 17 -35.30 -21.89 1.71
N GLN A 18 -36.31 -22.75 1.61
CA GLN A 18 -36.09 -24.16 1.24
C GLN A 18 -35.44 -24.35 -0.11
N THR A 19 -35.81 -23.53 -1.11
CA THR A 19 -35.31 -23.65 -2.49
C THR A 19 -33.96 -22.97 -2.72
N HIS A 20 -33.61 -21.95 -1.90
CA HIS A 20 -32.43 -21.11 -2.10
C HIS A 20 -31.41 -21.18 -0.96
N SER A 21 -31.67 -21.94 0.10
CA SER A 21 -30.70 -22.12 1.18
C SER A 21 -29.67 -23.19 0.81
N GLN A 22 -28.43 -22.93 1.14
CA GLN A 22 -27.34 -23.90 1.07
C GLN A 22 -26.80 -24.17 2.46
N TYR A 23 -26.50 -25.42 2.75
CA TYR A 23 -25.80 -25.80 3.99
C TYR A 23 -24.30 -25.71 3.77
N SER A 24 -23.63 -24.90 4.58
CA SER A 24 -22.17 -24.81 4.58
C SER A 24 -21.63 -25.45 5.86
N TYR A 25 -20.67 -26.35 5.72
CA TYR A 25 -19.97 -26.98 6.84
C TYR A 25 -18.68 -26.21 7.13
N PHE A 26 -18.57 -25.75 8.39
CA PHE A 26 -17.40 -25.01 8.85
C PHE A 26 -16.62 -25.85 9.86
N LYS A 27 -15.31 -25.90 9.74
CA LYS A 27 -14.45 -26.42 10.79
C LYS A 27 -14.06 -25.26 11.73
N VAL A 28 -14.03 -25.54 13.03
CA VAL A 28 -13.81 -24.53 14.08
C VAL A 28 -12.47 -23.78 13.92
N SER A 29 -11.48 -24.41 13.29
CA SER A 29 -10.12 -23.87 13.09
C SER A 29 -9.88 -23.23 11.72
N GLU A 30 -10.86 -23.19 10.83
CA GLU A 30 -10.74 -22.65 9.48
C GLU A 30 -11.44 -21.29 9.34
N ALA A 31 -10.95 -20.46 8.42
CA ALA A 31 -11.63 -19.22 8.05
C ALA A 31 -12.98 -19.57 7.39
N TRP A 32 -14.04 -18.90 7.83
CA TRP A 32 -15.38 -19.12 7.30
C TRP A 32 -15.54 -18.47 5.95
N ALA A 33 -15.74 -19.30 4.93
CA ALA A 33 -16.07 -18.85 3.58
C ALA A 33 -17.42 -19.46 3.19
N ILE A 34 -18.41 -18.60 2.88
CA ILE A 34 -19.71 -19.03 2.38
C ILE A 34 -19.56 -19.18 0.88
N LEU A 35 -19.43 -20.43 0.39
CA LEU A 35 -19.16 -20.78 -0.98
C LEU A 35 -20.28 -21.67 -1.52
N SER A 36 -20.59 -21.55 -2.81
CA SER A 36 -21.41 -22.52 -3.54
C SER A 36 -20.71 -23.88 -3.65
N ASP A 37 -21.42 -24.93 -3.98
CA ASP A 37 -20.87 -26.29 -4.13
C ASP A 37 -19.73 -26.34 -5.17
N ILE A 38 -19.86 -25.55 -6.24
CA ILE A 38 -18.82 -25.44 -7.29
C ILE A 38 -17.57 -24.76 -6.71
N GLU A 39 -17.73 -23.63 -6.02
CA GLU A 39 -16.61 -22.90 -5.42
C GLU A 39 -15.93 -23.74 -4.33
N GLN A 40 -16.71 -24.47 -3.53
CA GLN A 40 -16.19 -25.41 -2.54
C GLN A 40 -15.35 -26.51 -3.21
N SER A 41 -15.83 -27.09 -4.30
CA SER A 41 -15.10 -28.10 -5.08
C SER A 41 -13.80 -27.55 -5.68
N ILE A 42 -13.84 -26.31 -6.20
CA ILE A 42 -12.65 -25.62 -6.71
C ILE A 42 -11.65 -25.38 -5.58
N LYS A 43 -12.12 -24.85 -4.43
CA LYS A 43 -11.28 -24.62 -3.24
C LYS A 43 -10.57 -25.90 -2.82
N GLN A 44 -11.31 -27.02 -2.68
CA GLN A 44 -10.73 -28.32 -2.31
C GLN A 44 -9.66 -28.80 -3.30
N LYS A 45 -9.92 -28.66 -4.61
CA LYS A 45 -8.93 -29.01 -5.63
C LYS A 45 -7.67 -28.17 -5.54
N VAL A 46 -7.82 -26.87 -5.34
CA VAL A 46 -6.69 -25.95 -5.17
C VAL A 46 -5.87 -26.31 -3.92
N GLU A 47 -6.52 -26.65 -2.82
CA GLU A 47 -5.86 -27.04 -1.57
C GLU A 47 -5.11 -28.38 -1.68
N ILE A 48 -5.59 -29.32 -2.51
CA ILE A 48 -4.93 -30.62 -2.72
C ILE A 48 -3.68 -30.49 -3.59
N VAL A 49 -3.73 -29.67 -4.64
CA VAL A 49 -2.64 -29.59 -5.65
C VAL A 49 -1.75 -28.38 -5.49
N GLY A 50 -2.23 -27.33 -4.81
CA GLY A 50 -1.51 -26.09 -4.64
C GLY A 50 -0.52 -26.13 -3.48
N THR A 51 0.55 -25.35 -3.60
CA THR A 51 1.45 -25.06 -2.48
C THR A 51 0.97 -23.77 -1.82
N PRO A 52 0.66 -23.78 -0.50
CA PRO A 52 0.28 -22.57 0.22
C PRO A 52 1.36 -21.48 0.13
N LEU A 53 0.94 -20.23 -0.01
CA LEU A 53 1.87 -19.09 -0.14
C LEU A 53 2.87 -19.00 1.03
N LYS A 54 2.46 -19.39 2.23
CA LYS A 54 3.33 -19.44 3.43
C LYS A 54 4.52 -20.41 3.30
N ASP A 55 4.42 -21.39 2.38
CA ASP A 55 5.45 -22.41 2.14
C ASP A 55 6.33 -22.04 0.92
N TRP A 56 6.12 -20.86 0.32
CA TRP A 56 6.95 -20.31 -0.73
C TRP A 56 8.13 -19.56 -0.14
N ASP A 57 9.24 -19.54 -0.85
CA ASP A 57 10.40 -18.71 -0.52
C ASP A 57 10.15 -17.26 -1.01
N VAL A 58 9.23 -16.55 -0.32
CA VAL A 58 8.84 -15.17 -0.64
C VAL A 58 8.74 -14.35 0.63
N GLU A 59 9.15 -13.09 0.54
CA GLU A 59 8.97 -12.09 1.56
C GLU A 59 7.81 -11.14 1.19
N ILE A 60 6.98 -10.80 2.17
CA ILE A 60 5.82 -9.93 1.98
C ILE A 60 6.04 -8.64 2.74
N TYR A 61 6.10 -7.53 2.00
CA TYR A 61 6.37 -6.21 2.55
C TYR A 61 5.18 -5.27 2.38
N ARG A 62 5.05 -4.33 3.29
CA ARG A 62 4.10 -3.21 3.17
C ARG A 62 4.72 -2.10 2.33
N GLY A 63 3.84 -1.25 1.75
CA GLY A 63 4.27 0.00 1.12
C GLY A 63 4.83 1.02 2.14
N VAL A 64 5.41 2.09 1.63
CA VAL A 64 5.92 3.19 2.45
C VAL A 64 4.77 3.88 3.19
N LEU A 65 4.94 4.09 4.49
CA LEU A 65 4.00 4.81 5.34
C LEU A 65 4.51 6.24 5.57
N THR A 66 3.74 7.21 5.14
CA THR A 66 4.08 8.64 5.27
C THR A 66 3.48 9.28 6.52
N GLY A 67 2.40 8.71 7.05
CA GLY A 67 1.60 9.28 8.13
C GLY A 67 0.85 10.58 7.75
N TYR A 68 1.31 11.29 6.71
CA TYR A 68 0.64 12.46 6.13
C TYR A 68 1.04 12.64 4.65
N ASN A 69 0.19 12.17 3.76
CA ASN A 69 0.49 12.08 2.33
C ASN A 69 0.77 13.44 1.67
N ASP A 70 0.04 14.50 2.04
CA ASP A 70 0.12 15.79 1.35
C ASP A 70 1.50 16.48 1.46
N ALA A 71 2.30 16.13 2.47
CA ALA A 71 3.66 16.63 2.60
C ALA A 71 4.70 15.77 1.87
N PHE A 72 4.44 14.47 1.69
CA PHE A 72 5.43 13.51 1.20
C PHE A 72 5.11 12.92 -0.18
N ILE A 73 3.85 12.96 -0.61
CA ILE A 73 3.44 12.52 -1.96
C ILE A 73 3.09 13.75 -2.78
N ILE A 74 3.92 14.03 -3.76
CA ILE A 74 3.89 15.26 -4.54
C ILE A 74 3.60 15.01 -6.02
N SER A 75 3.08 16.01 -6.71
CA SER A 75 2.90 15.99 -8.17
C SER A 75 4.21 16.24 -8.91
N SER A 76 4.23 16.01 -10.22
CA SER A 76 5.36 16.34 -11.07
C SER A 76 5.66 17.85 -11.09
N GLU A 77 4.63 18.68 -10.97
CA GLU A 77 4.77 20.15 -10.91
C GLU A 77 5.46 20.55 -9.61
N THR A 78 5.02 20.02 -8.46
CA THR A 78 5.65 20.28 -7.15
C THR A 78 7.06 19.74 -7.09
N ARG A 79 7.32 18.56 -7.69
CA ARG A 79 8.70 18.04 -7.85
C ARG A 79 9.58 19.03 -8.59
N LYS A 80 9.10 19.56 -9.72
CA LYS A 80 9.84 20.54 -10.49
C LYS A 80 10.11 21.81 -9.67
N GLU A 81 9.09 22.35 -8.97
CA GLU A 81 9.29 23.50 -8.08
C GLU A 81 10.40 23.27 -7.05
N ILE A 82 10.38 22.11 -6.35
CA ILE A 82 11.41 21.76 -5.35
C ILE A 82 12.79 21.74 -6.01
N LEU A 83 12.94 21.09 -7.16
CA LEU A 83 14.20 21.00 -7.88
C LEU A 83 14.71 22.37 -8.37
N ASP A 84 13.80 23.25 -8.78
CA ASP A 84 14.15 24.60 -9.24
C ASP A 84 14.52 25.55 -8.07
N ASN A 85 14.09 25.22 -6.86
CA ASN A 85 14.44 25.95 -5.63
C ASN A 85 15.77 25.49 -5.00
N CYS A 86 16.40 24.45 -5.51
CA CYS A 86 17.73 24.03 -5.04
C CYS A 86 18.78 25.11 -5.35
N LYS A 87 19.62 25.41 -4.36
CA LYS A 87 20.62 26.49 -4.44
C LYS A 87 21.89 26.11 -5.20
N SER A 88 22.15 24.82 -5.38
CA SER A 88 23.32 24.32 -6.07
C SER A 88 22.98 23.09 -6.92
N LEU A 89 23.82 22.77 -7.89
CA LEU A 89 23.68 21.55 -8.69
C LEU A 89 23.81 20.29 -7.84
N ASP A 90 24.65 20.33 -6.84
CA ASP A 90 24.87 19.22 -5.92
C ASP A 90 23.65 18.97 -5.03
N GLU A 91 23.03 20.02 -4.46
CA GLU A 91 21.75 19.90 -3.76
C GLU A 91 20.65 19.35 -4.67
N ARG A 92 20.59 19.85 -5.92
CA ARG A 92 19.60 19.39 -6.89
C ARG A 92 19.75 17.91 -7.21
N GLN A 93 20.97 17.43 -7.43
CA GLN A 93 21.24 16.02 -7.69
C GLN A 93 20.83 15.14 -6.52
N ARG A 94 21.24 15.46 -5.29
CA ARG A 94 20.83 14.72 -4.09
C ARG A 94 19.32 14.75 -3.89
N THR A 95 18.69 15.90 -4.11
CA THR A 95 17.22 16.05 -4.01
C THR A 95 16.50 15.17 -5.02
N GLU A 96 17.00 15.10 -6.25
CA GLU A 96 16.44 14.24 -7.29
C GLU A 96 16.56 12.74 -6.96
N GLU A 97 17.65 12.35 -6.31
CA GLU A 97 17.88 10.97 -5.88
C GLU A 97 16.92 10.48 -4.81
N ILE A 98 16.46 11.34 -3.90
CA ILE A 98 15.51 10.94 -2.86
C ILE A 98 14.04 11.16 -3.23
N ILE A 99 13.74 11.85 -4.33
CA ILE A 99 12.38 11.96 -4.86
C ILE A 99 12.15 10.82 -5.86
N ARG A 100 11.35 9.83 -5.48
CA ARG A 100 11.11 8.60 -6.25
C ARG A 100 9.68 8.51 -6.78
N PRO A 101 9.44 7.90 -7.94
CA PRO A 101 8.08 7.64 -8.38
C PRO A 101 7.38 6.69 -7.42
N ILE A 102 6.08 6.90 -7.17
CA ILE A 102 5.27 6.04 -6.31
C ILE A 102 4.02 5.55 -7.05
N LEU A 103 3.63 4.29 -6.79
CA LEU A 103 2.35 3.72 -7.15
C LEU A 103 1.46 3.63 -5.91
N ARG A 104 0.22 4.09 -6.03
CA ARG A 104 -0.81 3.86 -5.02
C ARG A 104 -1.64 2.64 -5.38
N GLY A 105 -2.35 2.05 -4.44
CA GLY A 105 -3.24 0.91 -4.72
C GLY A 105 -4.16 1.15 -5.92
N ARG A 106 -4.78 2.34 -6.03
CA ARG A 106 -5.65 2.71 -7.18
C ARG A 106 -4.95 2.81 -8.54
N ASP A 107 -3.63 2.85 -8.57
CA ASP A 107 -2.84 2.91 -9.82
C ASP A 107 -2.52 1.49 -10.33
N ILE A 108 -2.76 0.45 -9.51
CA ILE A 108 -2.54 -0.95 -9.85
C ILE A 108 -3.73 -1.49 -10.63
N ARG A 109 -3.46 -2.24 -11.69
CA ARG A 109 -4.43 -2.92 -12.56
C ARG A 109 -4.09 -4.41 -12.65
N ARG A 110 -5.00 -5.22 -13.18
CA ARG A 110 -4.72 -6.63 -13.44
C ARG A 110 -3.55 -6.76 -14.41
N TYR A 111 -2.40 -7.26 -13.92
CA TYR A 111 -1.15 -7.47 -14.67
C TYR A 111 -0.50 -6.21 -15.27
N SER A 112 -0.88 -5.02 -14.77
CA SER A 112 -0.32 -3.75 -15.24
C SER A 112 -0.49 -2.65 -14.18
N TYR A 113 -0.02 -1.45 -14.47
CA TYR A 113 -0.26 -0.27 -13.65
C TYR A 113 -0.51 0.96 -14.52
N GLN A 114 -1.19 1.95 -13.98
CA GLN A 114 -1.37 3.26 -14.57
C GLN A 114 -0.81 4.31 -13.63
N TRP A 115 0.43 4.74 -13.87
CA TRP A 115 1.08 5.71 -13.02
C TRP A 115 0.40 7.08 -13.11
N SER A 116 0.10 7.66 -11.95
CA SER A 116 -0.60 8.95 -11.83
C SER A 116 0.36 10.14 -11.76
N ASN A 117 1.60 10.02 -12.20
CA ASN A 117 2.64 11.05 -12.14
C ASN A 117 2.88 11.60 -10.72
N LEU A 118 2.83 10.72 -9.73
CA LEU A 118 3.10 11.05 -8.34
C LEU A 118 4.48 10.56 -7.91
N TRP A 119 5.05 11.32 -7.00
CA TRP A 119 6.38 11.12 -6.48
C TRP A 119 6.34 11.10 -4.95
N ILE A 120 7.20 10.31 -4.33
CA ILE A 120 7.41 10.34 -2.88
C ILE A 120 8.73 11.04 -2.57
N ILE A 121 8.70 11.94 -1.60
CA ILE A 121 9.89 12.48 -0.95
C ILE A 121 10.35 11.44 0.06
N ASN A 122 11.34 10.64 -0.33
CA ASN A 122 11.84 9.52 0.48
C ASN A 122 12.89 9.97 1.50
N THR A 123 12.50 10.82 2.43
CA THR A 123 13.34 11.17 3.59
C THR A 123 13.40 10.01 4.58
N HIS A 124 14.05 8.92 4.18
CA HIS A 124 14.11 7.69 4.98
C HIS A 124 14.85 7.89 6.30
N ASN A 125 14.51 7.08 7.29
CA ASN A 125 15.13 7.11 8.61
C ASN A 125 16.38 6.23 8.72
N GLY A 126 16.90 5.78 7.57
CA GLY A 126 18.06 4.90 7.50
C GLY A 126 17.78 3.46 7.91
N ILE A 127 18.84 2.65 7.91
CA ILE A 127 18.88 1.27 8.39
C ILE A 127 20.06 1.19 9.34
N LYS A 128 19.82 0.81 10.59
CA LYS A 128 20.85 0.81 11.64
C LYS A 128 22.07 -0.02 11.24
N GLY A 129 23.23 0.63 11.16
CA GLY A 129 24.50 -0.01 10.79
C GLY A 129 24.75 -0.21 9.29
N GLU A 130 23.79 0.13 8.41
CA GLU A 130 23.91 -0.07 6.96
C GLU A 130 23.70 1.22 6.17
N LEU A 131 22.69 2.00 6.52
CA LEU A 131 22.31 3.21 5.79
C LEU A 131 22.02 4.33 6.76
N GLU A 132 22.72 5.45 6.60
CA GLU A 132 22.48 6.65 7.40
C GLU A 132 21.12 7.27 7.05
N ARG A 133 20.44 7.84 8.03
CA ARG A 133 19.18 8.55 7.81
C ARG A 133 19.39 9.79 6.96
N VAL A 134 18.38 10.24 6.28
CA VAL A 134 18.39 11.52 5.57
C VAL A 134 18.39 12.66 6.59
N HIS A 135 19.43 13.50 6.55
CA HIS A 135 19.51 14.74 7.32
C HIS A 135 18.85 15.85 6.51
N ILE A 136 17.76 16.40 7.02
CA ILE A 136 16.94 17.37 6.27
C ILE A 136 17.70 18.68 5.98
N GLU A 137 18.70 18.97 6.77
CA GLU A 137 19.56 20.15 6.63
C GLU A 137 20.35 20.14 5.30
N ASP A 138 20.61 18.94 4.77
CA ASP A 138 21.31 18.75 3.48
C ASP A 138 20.37 18.98 2.28
N TYR A 139 19.07 19.17 2.54
CA TYR A 139 18.00 19.30 1.54
C TYR A 139 17.11 20.53 1.79
N PRO A 140 17.65 21.76 1.74
CA PRO A 140 16.92 22.97 2.11
C PRO A 140 15.61 23.17 1.31
N ALA A 141 15.60 22.81 0.04
CA ALA A 141 14.41 22.92 -0.81
C ALA A 141 13.29 21.96 -0.38
N ILE A 142 13.62 20.71 0.00
CA ILE A 142 12.67 19.76 0.57
C ILE A 142 12.20 20.23 1.95
N LYS A 143 13.13 20.71 2.78
CA LYS A 143 12.78 21.25 4.10
C LYS A 143 11.73 22.35 3.96
N GLN A 144 11.96 23.33 3.08
CA GLN A 144 11.03 24.42 2.82
C GLN A 144 9.64 23.91 2.39
N HIS A 145 9.59 22.85 1.58
CA HIS A 145 8.33 22.24 1.17
C HIS A 145 7.61 21.59 2.36
N ILE A 146 8.30 20.77 3.16
CA ILE A 146 7.71 20.08 4.31
C ILE A 146 7.27 21.08 5.39
N ASP A 147 8.03 22.16 5.61
CA ASP A 147 7.70 23.21 6.58
C ASP A 147 6.34 23.90 6.29
N ARG A 148 5.88 23.94 5.04
CA ARG A 148 4.53 24.41 4.69
C ARG A 148 3.42 23.57 5.32
N HIS A 149 3.74 22.34 5.69
CA HIS A 149 2.82 21.37 6.29
C HIS A 149 3.14 21.05 7.75
N TRP A 150 3.98 21.87 8.39
CA TRP A 150 4.58 21.57 9.69
C TRP A 150 3.59 21.17 10.78
N ASP A 151 2.47 21.90 10.91
CA ASP A 151 1.44 21.64 11.92
C ASP A 151 0.84 20.23 11.85
N LYS A 152 0.87 19.60 10.68
CA LYS A 152 0.38 18.23 10.43
C LYS A 152 1.51 17.22 10.55
N VAL A 153 2.66 17.54 9.97
CA VAL A 153 3.84 16.67 9.93
C VAL A 153 4.33 16.34 11.34
N VAL A 154 4.39 17.33 12.23
CA VAL A 154 4.86 17.14 13.61
C VAL A 154 3.94 16.25 14.45
N LYS A 155 2.66 16.15 14.09
CA LYS A 155 1.64 15.38 14.83
C LYS A 155 1.35 14.01 14.24
N ARG A 156 1.94 13.65 13.08
CA ARG A 156 1.69 12.37 12.43
C ARG A 156 2.24 11.19 13.23
N ALA A 157 1.58 10.04 13.17
CA ALA A 157 1.96 8.85 13.92
C ALA A 157 3.17 8.11 13.31
N ASP A 158 3.28 8.10 11.97
CA ASP A 158 4.34 7.38 11.25
C ASP A 158 5.56 8.29 11.00
N GLN A 159 6.27 8.63 12.07
CA GLN A 159 7.53 9.41 12.04
C GLN A 159 8.74 8.50 12.20
N GLY A 160 9.88 8.95 11.66
CA GLY A 160 11.21 8.45 12.01
C GLY A 160 11.76 9.15 13.26
N ASP A 161 13.09 9.31 13.34
CA ASP A 161 13.77 9.96 14.46
C ASP A 161 13.46 11.46 14.53
N THR A 162 13.09 12.06 13.40
CA THR A 162 12.63 13.45 13.35
C THR A 162 11.30 13.54 12.59
N PRO A 163 10.53 14.63 12.78
CA PRO A 163 9.30 14.85 12.01
C PRO A 163 9.52 14.92 10.49
N TYR A 164 10.71 15.19 10.03
CA TYR A 164 11.04 15.20 8.59
C TYR A 164 11.25 13.79 8.03
N ASN A 165 11.63 12.82 8.86
CA ASN A 165 11.91 11.46 8.40
C ASN A 165 10.66 10.59 8.34
N LEU A 166 10.59 9.77 7.32
CA LEU A 166 9.60 8.70 7.21
C LEU A 166 9.87 7.63 8.28
N ARG A 167 8.85 6.85 8.63
CA ARG A 167 8.97 5.72 9.53
C ARG A 167 10.07 4.75 9.08
N ASN A 168 10.73 4.10 10.03
CA ASN A 168 11.73 3.06 9.77
C ASN A 168 11.20 1.99 8.82
N CYS A 169 12.02 1.67 7.81
CA CYS A 169 11.75 0.63 6.83
C CYS A 169 13.04 -0.17 6.61
N ALA A 170 13.12 -1.38 7.16
CA ALA A 170 14.30 -2.24 7.07
C ALA A 170 14.52 -2.85 5.68
N TYR A 171 13.56 -2.71 4.77
CA TYR A 171 13.55 -3.30 3.43
C TYR A 171 13.46 -2.23 2.32
N LEU A 172 14.13 -1.08 2.51
CA LEU A 172 14.12 0.01 1.52
C LEU A 172 14.68 -0.41 0.16
N ASP A 173 15.66 -1.27 0.13
CA ASP A 173 16.30 -1.79 -1.09
C ASP A 173 15.35 -2.67 -1.90
N GLU A 174 14.41 -3.37 -1.25
CA GLU A 174 13.42 -4.22 -1.91
C GLU A 174 12.50 -3.44 -2.86
N PHE A 175 12.31 -2.13 -2.60
CA PHE A 175 11.51 -1.30 -3.50
C PHE A 175 12.15 -1.09 -4.88
N SER A 176 13.43 -1.36 -5.04
CA SER A 176 14.17 -1.27 -6.31
C SER A 176 14.23 -2.60 -7.07
N LYS A 177 13.89 -3.73 -6.43
CA LYS A 177 13.98 -5.08 -7.00
C LYS A 177 12.69 -5.45 -7.76
N PRO A 178 12.75 -6.39 -8.71
CA PRO A 178 11.56 -6.97 -9.33
C PRO A 178 10.65 -7.59 -8.27
N LYS A 179 9.34 -7.28 -8.33
CA LYS A 179 8.37 -7.72 -7.32
C LYS A 179 6.96 -7.84 -7.88
N ILE A 180 6.14 -8.61 -7.20
CA ILE A 180 4.68 -8.61 -7.42
C ILE A 180 4.07 -7.56 -6.49
N VAL A 181 3.19 -6.73 -7.03
CA VAL A 181 2.48 -5.70 -6.28
C VAL A 181 1.00 -5.98 -6.34
N TRP A 182 0.33 -5.92 -5.19
CA TRP A 182 -1.13 -6.07 -5.12
C TRP A 182 -1.74 -5.02 -4.18
N ILE A 183 -3.04 -4.85 -4.30
CA ILE A 183 -3.82 -3.95 -3.45
C ILE A 183 -4.22 -4.71 -2.19
N GLU A 184 -3.97 -4.13 -1.02
CA GLU A 184 -4.57 -4.61 0.23
C GLU A 184 -6.07 -4.36 0.17
N LEU A 185 -6.87 -5.43 0.26
CA LEU A 185 -8.32 -5.35 0.34
C LEU A 185 -8.70 -5.00 1.78
N SER A 186 -9.37 -3.88 1.95
CA SER A 186 -9.95 -3.42 3.23
C SER A 186 -11.44 -3.69 3.28
#